data_80cc6e4e6e1e273a6cfe5e3d52b30d78
#
_entry.id   80cc6e4e6e1e273a6cfe5e3d52b30d78
#
_cell.length_a   1.000
_cell.length_b   1.000
_cell.length_c   1.000
_cell.angle_alpha   90.00
_cell.angle_beta   90.00
_cell.angle_gamma   90.00
#
_symmetry.space_group_name_H-M   'P 1'
#
loop_
_entity.id
_entity.type
_entity.pdbx_description
1 polymer ?
#
loop_
_entity_poly.entity_id
_entity_poly.type
_entity_poly.pdbx_seq_one_letter_code
_entity_poly.pdbx_strand_id
1 'polypeptide(L)'
;MLLCATLVLPLCLTAAAVDTVANGASLDHGFSLLYNLDFARAHQVFLSFQKEHPDNPMGAVCDAAGFLFSEFNRLGVLEAQFYADDQSFAARKRLTPDATIRDRFYAALNEADSRAHSRLTKNPKDRDALLALTMSSGLKADYAGLIEKRNVASLHYTKEATAWANQLLAVDRECYDAHLATGVSQYIIGSMAAPIRWLVRLGGISADKQKGIAELQLTAERGHYLAPFARILLAIAYVREKDKPRARTLLISLRDEFPQNPLFTQEIAHLDTQPLSGNRP
;
A
#
# COMPACT_ATOMS: atom_id res chain seq x y z
N MET A 1 -74.51 26.81 -18.96
CA MET A 1 -73.14 26.83 -19.46
C MET A 1 -72.23 26.60 -18.30
N LEU A 2 -71.78 25.37 -18.08
CA LEU A 2 -70.79 24.99 -17.05
C LEU A 2 -69.45 24.88 -17.71
N LEU A 3 -68.49 25.71 -17.29
CA LEU A 3 -67.05 25.58 -17.63
C LEU A 3 -66.41 24.63 -16.64
N CYS A 4 -65.97 23.46 -17.12
CA CYS A 4 -65.10 22.58 -16.38
C CYS A 4 -63.64 23.04 -16.58
N ALA A 5 -63.02 23.60 -15.53
CA ALA A 5 -61.58 23.87 -15.51
C ALA A 5 -60.83 22.63 -15.08
N THR A 6 -60.13 21.99 -16.00
CA THR A 6 -59.22 20.87 -15.70
C THR A 6 -57.88 21.42 -15.22
N LEU A 7 -57.60 21.21 -13.93
CA LEU A 7 -56.31 21.54 -13.30
C LEU A 7 -55.29 20.44 -13.69
N VAL A 8 -54.36 20.80 -14.56
CA VAL A 8 -53.18 19.95 -14.91
C VAL A 8 -52.08 20.28 -13.92
N LEU A 9 -51.80 19.36 -13.00
CA LEU A 9 -50.67 19.43 -12.11
C LEU A 9 -49.43 18.97 -12.89
N PRO A 10 -48.34 19.76 -12.97
CA PRO A 10 -47.10 19.26 -13.52
C PRO A 10 -46.39 18.37 -12.49
N LEU A 11 -46.25 17.09 -12.83
CA LEU A 11 -45.42 16.13 -12.11
C LEU A 11 -43.98 16.54 -12.32
N CYS A 12 -43.36 17.25 -11.36
CA CYS A 12 -41.91 17.45 -11.33
C CYS A 12 -41.25 16.11 -11.01
N LEU A 13 -40.83 15.39 -12.05
CA LEU A 13 -39.82 14.36 -11.89
C LEU A 13 -38.49 15.08 -11.53
N THR A 14 -38.13 15.05 -10.28
CA THR A 14 -36.75 15.30 -9.87
C THR A 14 -35.91 14.12 -10.43
N ALA A 15 -35.31 14.31 -11.59
CA ALA A 15 -34.24 13.47 -12.04
C ALA A 15 -33.11 13.64 -11.01
N ALA A 16 -32.92 12.62 -10.17
CA ALA A 16 -31.65 12.48 -9.44
C ALA A 16 -30.57 12.50 -10.51
N ALA A 17 -29.75 13.52 -10.53
CA ALA A 17 -28.55 13.56 -11.33
C ALA A 17 -27.67 12.40 -10.86
N VAL A 18 -27.70 11.31 -11.63
CA VAL A 18 -26.65 10.32 -11.59
C VAL A 18 -25.46 11.08 -12.19
N ASP A 19 -24.55 11.49 -11.31
CA ASP A 19 -23.22 11.94 -11.73
C ASP A 19 -22.54 10.79 -12.48
N THR A 20 -22.87 10.66 -13.75
CA THR A 20 -22.07 9.89 -14.69
C THR A 20 -20.80 10.70 -14.93
N VAL A 21 -19.86 10.59 -13.99
CA VAL A 21 -18.49 10.94 -14.26
C VAL A 21 -18.00 9.97 -15.33
N ALA A 22 -18.00 10.45 -16.57
CA ALA A 22 -17.32 9.84 -17.68
C ALA A 22 -15.80 10.00 -17.49
N ASN A 23 -15.26 9.44 -16.40
CA ASN A 23 -13.84 9.17 -16.25
C ASN A 23 -13.70 7.66 -16.32
N GLY A 24 -13.01 7.17 -17.36
CA GLY A 24 -12.58 5.77 -17.42
C GLY A 24 -11.96 5.38 -16.07
N ALA A 25 -12.09 4.11 -15.69
CA ALA A 25 -11.66 3.66 -14.37
C ALA A 25 -10.18 3.99 -14.16
N SER A 26 -9.90 4.98 -13.32
CA SER A 26 -8.55 5.46 -13.05
C SER A 26 -7.98 4.71 -11.84
N LEU A 27 -6.77 4.20 -11.97
CA LEU A 27 -6.05 3.60 -10.83
C LEU A 27 -5.84 4.62 -9.71
N ASP A 28 -5.65 5.90 -10.03
CA ASP A 28 -5.53 6.98 -9.03
C ASP A 28 -6.76 7.07 -8.13
N HIS A 29 -7.95 6.98 -8.73
CA HIS A 29 -9.19 6.96 -7.96
C HIS A 29 -9.27 5.71 -7.06
N GLY A 30 -8.91 4.54 -7.59
CA GLY A 30 -8.85 3.31 -6.82
C GLY A 30 -7.89 3.40 -5.63
N PHE A 31 -6.71 3.96 -5.81
CA PHE A 31 -5.75 4.19 -4.73
C PHE A 31 -6.26 5.22 -3.70
N SER A 32 -6.90 6.31 -4.15
CA SER A 32 -7.51 7.28 -3.23
C SER A 32 -8.56 6.63 -2.33
N LEU A 33 -9.41 5.76 -2.89
CA LEU A 33 -10.39 4.98 -2.11
C LEU A 33 -9.70 4.01 -1.15
N LEU A 34 -8.65 3.31 -1.62
CA LEU A 34 -7.88 2.37 -0.81
C LEU A 34 -7.26 3.07 0.43
N TYR A 35 -6.65 4.24 0.25
CA TYR A 35 -6.06 5.02 1.34
C TYR A 35 -7.10 5.62 2.29
N ASN A 36 -8.32 5.84 1.81
CA ASN A 36 -9.49 6.20 2.64
C ASN A 36 -10.18 4.98 3.30
N LEU A 37 -9.64 3.77 3.16
CA LEU A 37 -10.18 2.49 3.65
C LEU A 37 -11.53 2.10 3.03
N ASP A 38 -11.91 2.69 1.90
CA ASP A 38 -13.10 2.30 1.14
C ASP A 38 -12.77 1.16 0.18
N PHE A 39 -12.48 -0.01 0.75
CA PHE A 39 -12.05 -1.19 0.02
C PHE A 39 -13.09 -1.66 -1.00
N ALA A 40 -14.38 -1.55 -0.66
CA ALA A 40 -15.44 -2.02 -1.55
C ALA A 40 -15.50 -1.22 -2.86
N ARG A 41 -15.42 0.11 -2.78
CA ARG A 41 -15.39 0.96 -3.98
C ARG A 41 -14.05 0.85 -4.70
N ALA A 42 -12.93 0.74 -3.98
CA ALA A 42 -11.62 0.51 -4.59
C ALA A 42 -11.62 -0.75 -5.48
N HIS A 43 -12.15 -1.87 -4.96
CA HIS A 43 -12.31 -3.11 -5.74
C HIS A 43 -13.14 -2.90 -7.01
N GLN A 44 -14.27 -2.17 -6.94
CA GLN A 44 -15.08 -1.88 -8.12
C GLN A 44 -14.31 -1.11 -9.20
N VAL A 45 -13.51 -0.11 -8.78
CA VAL A 45 -12.67 0.66 -9.70
C VAL A 45 -11.59 -0.22 -10.34
N PHE A 46 -10.88 -1.02 -9.54
CA PHE A 46 -9.83 -1.92 -10.05
C PHE A 46 -10.38 -2.99 -11.00
N LEU A 47 -11.56 -3.55 -10.71
CA LEU A 47 -12.25 -4.49 -11.60
C LEU A 47 -12.72 -3.83 -12.90
N SER A 48 -13.19 -2.57 -12.84
CA SER A 48 -13.56 -1.81 -14.04
C SER A 48 -12.33 -1.53 -14.90
N PHE A 49 -11.22 -1.11 -14.29
CA PHE A 49 -9.94 -0.94 -14.99
C PHE A 49 -9.48 -2.24 -15.67
N GLN A 50 -9.60 -3.38 -15.01
CA GLN A 50 -9.25 -4.68 -15.60
C GLN A 50 -10.11 -5.04 -16.81
N LYS A 51 -11.40 -4.65 -16.83
CA LYS A 51 -12.29 -4.86 -17.97
C LYS A 51 -11.93 -3.97 -19.16
N GLU A 52 -11.55 -2.72 -18.88
CA GLU A 52 -11.15 -1.75 -19.91
C GLU A 52 -9.73 -2.05 -20.45
N HIS A 53 -8.87 -2.63 -19.60
CA HIS A 53 -7.46 -2.91 -19.91
C HIS A 53 -7.10 -4.38 -19.58
N PRO A 54 -7.67 -5.39 -20.29
CA PRO A 54 -7.55 -6.80 -19.91
C PRO A 54 -6.13 -7.34 -19.90
N ASP A 55 -5.22 -6.76 -20.69
CA ASP A 55 -3.81 -7.16 -20.75
C ASP A 55 -2.92 -6.39 -19.76
N ASN A 56 -3.45 -5.37 -19.09
CA ASN A 56 -2.66 -4.58 -18.13
C ASN A 56 -2.64 -5.26 -16.74
N PRO A 57 -1.46 -5.60 -16.19
CA PRO A 57 -1.36 -6.28 -14.89
C PRO A 57 -1.69 -5.37 -13.71
N MET A 58 -1.64 -4.03 -13.90
CA MET A 58 -1.81 -3.08 -12.80
C MET A 58 -3.17 -3.19 -12.13
N GLY A 59 -4.26 -3.38 -12.88
CA GLY A 59 -5.57 -3.53 -12.27
C GLY A 59 -5.68 -4.72 -11.31
N ALA A 60 -5.08 -5.85 -11.68
CA ALA A 60 -5.11 -7.07 -10.88
C ALA A 60 -4.22 -6.95 -9.62
N VAL A 61 -3.01 -6.36 -9.72
CA VAL A 61 -2.15 -6.17 -8.54
C VAL A 61 -2.72 -5.11 -7.58
N CYS A 62 -3.39 -4.08 -8.08
CA CYS A 62 -4.09 -3.10 -7.24
C CYS A 62 -5.30 -3.72 -6.52
N ASP A 63 -6.03 -4.62 -7.19
CA ASP A 63 -7.11 -5.39 -6.57
C ASP A 63 -6.60 -6.30 -5.45
N ALA A 64 -5.45 -6.96 -5.67
CA ALA A 64 -4.76 -7.73 -4.64
C ALA A 64 -4.35 -6.86 -3.44
N ALA A 65 -3.85 -5.64 -3.68
CA ALA A 65 -3.56 -4.69 -2.61
C ALA A 65 -4.83 -4.37 -1.80
N GLY A 66 -5.97 -4.17 -2.45
CA GLY A 66 -7.27 -3.98 -1.80
C GLY A 66 -7.62 -5.13 -0.85
N PHE A 67 -7.46 -6.39 -1.28
CA PHE A 67 -7.68 -7.55 -0.40
C PHE A 67 -6.72 -7.60 0.78
N LEU A 68 -5.43 -7.36 0.56
CA LEU A 68 -4.45 -7.38 1.62
C LEU A 68 -4.72 -6.29 2.67
N PHE A 69 -4.94 -5.04 2.23
CA PHE A 69 -5.17 -3.93 3.16
C PHE A 69 -6.52 -4.03 3.88
N SER A 70 -7.56 -4.57 3.24
CA SER A 70 -8.82 -4.87 3.94
C SER A 70 -8.61 -5.92 5.05
N GLU A 71 -7.80 -6.93 4.80
CA GLU A 71 -7.47 -7.95 5.78
C GLU A 71 -6.57 -7.40 6.90
N PHE A 72 -5.60 -6.54 6.58
CA PHE A 72 -4.82 -5.82 7.58
C PHE A 72 -5.70 -4.95 8.48
N ASN A 73 -6.67 -4.25 7.90
CA ASN A 73 -7.63 -3.45 8.67
C ASN A 73 -8.47 -4.34 9.59
N ARG A 74 -9.03 -5.43 9.07
CA ARG A 74 -9.82 -6.39 9.86
C ARG A 74 -9.03 -7.01 11.02
N LEU A 75 -7.75 -7.28 10.80
CA LEU A 75 -6.84 -7.90 11.78
C LEU A 75 -6.17 -6.87 12.71
N GLY A 76 -6.42 -5.56 12.56
CA GLY A 76 -5.78 -4.51 13.35
C GLY A 76 -4.29 -4.37 13.08
N VAL A 77 -3.83 -4.70 11.86
CA VAL A 77 -2.42 -4.62 11.46
C VAL A 77 -2.05 -3.19 11.03
N LEU A 78 -3.02 -2.39 10.58
CA LEU A 78 -2.77 -1.04 10.08
C LEU A 78 -2.46 0.00 11.17
N GLU A 79 -2.63 -0.34 12.43
CA GLU A 79 -2.32 0.56 13.55
C GLU A 79 -0.80 0.72 13.73
N ALA A 80 -0.32 1.96 13.82
CA ALA A 80 1.12 2.24 13.94
C ALA A 80 1.76 1.64 15.19
N GLN A 81 1.02 1.50 16.30
CA GLN A 81 1.48 0.82 17.52
C GLN A 81 1.97 -0.61 17.26
N PHE A 82 1.38 -1.27 16.26
CA PHE A 82 1.77 -2.61 15.87
C PHE A 82 3.21 -2.69 15.38
N TYR A 83 3.71 -1.61 14.77
CA TYR A 83 5.05 -1.53 14.18
C TYR A 83 6.06 -0.80 15.07
N ALA A 84 5.58 -0.04 16.06
CA ALA A 84 6.44 0.78 16.91
C ALA A 84 7.22 -0.04 17.94
N ASP A 85 6.70 -1.19 18.37
CA ASP A 85 7.30 -2.07 19.36
C ASP A 85 7.62 -3.46 18.78
N ASP A 86 8.91 -3.71 18.55
CA ASP A 86 9.40 -4.99 18.03
C ASP A 86 9.10 -6.18 18.95
N GLN A 87 9.05 -5.96 20.27
CA GLN A 87 8.74 -7.03 21.24
C GLN A 87 7.26 -7.39 21.17
N SER A 88 6.39 -6.41 21.12
CA SER A 88 4.95 -6.60 20.95
C SER A 88 4.65 -7.25 19.59
N PHE A 89 5.37 -6.86 18.54
CA PHE A 89 5.26 -7.48 17.22
C PHE A 89 5.68 -8.96 17.24
N ALA A 90 6.82 -9.27 17.85
CA ALA A 90 7.34 -10.64 17.95
C ALA A 90 6.47 -11.54 18.85
N ALA A 91 5.88 -10.98 19.92
CA ALA A 91 5.03 -11.71 20.87
C ALA A 91 3.61 -11.97 20.34
N ARG A 92 3.16 -11.30 19.28
CA ARG A 92 1.83 -11.53 18.70
C ARG A 92 1.66 -12.95 18.22
N LYS A 93 0.54 -13.55 18.59
CA LYS A 93 0.12 -14.85 18.05
C LYS A 93 -0.04 -14.74 16.54
N ARG A 94 0.16 -15.85 15.85
CA ARG A 94 -0.17 -15.98 14.42
C ARG A 94 -1.61 -15.51 14.19
N LEU A 95 -1.80 -14.61 13.26
CA LEU A 95 -3.12 -14.12 12.89
C LEU A 95 -3.89 -15.20 12.13
N THR A 96 -5.20 -15.20 12.24
CA THR A 96 -6.06 -16.12 11.50
C THR A 96 -6.69 -15.35 10.34
N PRO A 97 -6.16 -15.47 9.11
CA PRO A 97 -6.69 -14.79 7.96
C PRO A 97 -8.06 -15.37 7.58
N ASP A 98 -8.91 -14.53 6.98
CA ASP A 98 -10.10 -15.00 6.28
C ASP A 98 -9.69 -15.79 5.04
N ALA A 99 -10.16 -17.03 4.93
CA ALA A 99 -9.79 -17.93 3.83
C ALA A 99 -10.27 -17.40 2.47
N THR A 100 -11.44 -16.76 2.42
CA THR A 100 -11.99 -16.23 1.18
C THR A 100 -11.19 -15.02 0.71
N ILE A 101 -10.83 -14.11 1.62
CA ILE A 101 -9.99 -12.93 1.29
C ILE A 101 -8.60 -13.40 0.84
N ARG A 102 -8.01 -14.35 1.55
CA ARG A 102 -6.71 -14.93 1.17
C ARG A 102 -6.74 -15.52 -0.24
N ASP A 103 -7.75 -16.32 -0.55
CA ASP A 103 -7.83 -17.00 -1.84
C ASP A 103 -8.05 -16.01 -2.98
N ARG A 104 -8.85 -14.95 -2.77
CA ARG A 104 -9.01 -13.83 -3.72
C ARG A 104 -7.72 -13.04 -3.89
N PHE A 105 -7.01 -12.76 -2.80
CA PHE A 105 -5.71 -12.10 -2.83
C PHE A 105 -4.71 -12.84 -3.71
N TYR A 106 -4.54 -14.13 -3.49
CA TYR A 106 -3.61 -14.93 -4.30
C TYR A 106 -4.08 -15.12 -5.74
N ALA A 107 -5.39 -15.23 -5.98
CA ALA A 107 -5.93 -15.29 -7.34
C ALA A 107 -5.63 -14.00 -8.11
N ALA A 108 -5.83 -12.83 -7.51
CA ALA A 108 -5.52 -11.54 -8.12
C ALA A 108 -4.00 -11.36 -8.38
N LEU A 109 -3.14 -11.80 -7.46
CA LEU A 109 -1.68 -11.79 -7.69
C LEU A 109 -1.26 -12.72 -8.82
N ASN A 110 -1.81 -13.93 -8.89
CA ASN A 110 -1.50 -14.87 -9.97
C ASN A 110 -1.91 -14.31 -11.34
N GLU A 111 -3.05 -13.64 -11.41
CA GLU A 111 -3.51 -12.97 -12.62
C GLU A 111 -2.57 -11.81 -13.00
N ALA A 112 -2.19 -10.97 -12.04
CA ALA A 112 -1.23 -9.88 -12.26
C ALA A 112 0.11 -10.41 -12.78
N ASP A 113 0.67 -11.43 -12.13
CA ASP A 113 1.95 -12.05 -12.51
C ASP A 113 1.88 -12.66 -13.91
N SER A 114 0.80 -13.37 -14.23
CA SER A 114 0.59 -13.98 -15.55
C SER A 114 0.56 -12.93 -16.66
N ARG A 115 -0.22 -11.85 -16.49
CA ARG A 115 -0.29 -10.74 -17.43
C ARG A 115 1.06 -10.03 -17.56
N ALA A 116 1.73 -9.76 -16.43
CA ALA A 116 3.03 -9.09 -16.43
C ALA A 116 4.10 -9.89 -17.17
N HIS A 117 4.21 -11.21 -16.91
CA HIS A 117 5.17 -12.07 -17.62
C HIS A 117 4.85 -12.18 -19.11
N SER A 118 3.56 -12.26 -19.49
CA SER A 118 3.13 -12.23 -20.90
C SER A 118 3.58 -10.94 -21.60
N ARG A 119 3.44 -9.79 -20.95
CA ARG A 119 3.90 -8.49 -21.49
C ARG A 119 5.41 -8.41 -21.58
N LEU A 120 6.15 -8.88 -20.55
CA LEU A 120 7.61 -8.90 -20.56
C LEU A 120 8.21 -9.82 -21.63
N THR A 121 7.51 -10.91 -22.00
CA THR A 121 7.91 -11.76 -23.13
C THR A 121 7.88 -10.98 -24.45
N LYS A 122 6.92 -10.06 -24.62
CA LYS A 122 6.78 -9.21 -25.81
C LYS A 122 7.67 -7.96 -25.74
N ASN A 123 7.77 -7.36 -24.57
CA ASN A 123 8.56 -6.17 -24.30
C ASN A 123 9.26 -6.28 -22.93
N PRO A 124 10.54 -6.70 -22.86
CA PRO A 124 11.28 -6.84 -21.61
C PRO A 124 11.44 -5.52 -20.81
N LYS A 125 11.10 -4.37 -21.41
CA LYS A 125 11.16 -3.04 -20.81
C LYS A 125 9.77 -2.47 -20.50
N ASP A 126 8.75 -3.32 -20.42
CA ASP A 126 7.39 -2.89 -20.10
C ASP A 126 7.31 -2.39 -18.65
N ARG A 127 7.09 -1.09 -18.48
CA ARG A 127 7.07 -0.41 -17.18
C ARG A 127 5.96 -0.90 -16.26
N ASP A 128 4.75 -1.04 -16.79
CA ASP A 128 3.59 -1.48 -16.01
C ASP A 128 3.78 -2.92 -15.53
N ALA A 129 4.33 -3.79 -16.39
CA ALA A 129 4.61 -5.17 -16.03
C ALA A 129 5.69 -5.26 -14.94
N LEU A 130 6.78 -4.49 -15.06
CA LEU A 130 7.83 -4.45 -14.03
C LEU A 130 7.33 -3.87 -12.70
N LEU A 131 6.48 -2.81 -12.75
CA LEU A 131 5.88 -2.23 -11.55
C LEU A 131 4.92 -3.22 -10.89
N ALA A 132 4.07 -3.88 -11.68
CA ALA A 132 3.13 -4.88 -11.17
C ALA A 132 3.85 -6.05 -10.48
N LEU A 133 4.95 -6.58 -11.04
CA LEU A 133 5.75 -7.62 -10.40
C LEU A 133 6.46 -7.13 -9.13
N THR A 134 6.93 -5.87 -9.14
CA THR A 134 7.48 -5.24 -7.94
C THR A 134 6.45 -5.20 -6.82
N MET A 135 5.24 -4.72 -7.11
CA MET A 135 4.14 -4.66 -6.16
C MET A 135 3.67 -6.05 -5.72
N SER A 136 3.49 -6.98 -6.66
CA SER A 136 3.06 -8.36 -6.38
C SER A 136 4.00 -9.04 -5.39
N SER A 137 5.31 -8.97 -5.64
CA SER A 137 6.31 -9.55 -4.74
C SER A 137 6.33 -8.85 -3.38
N GLY A 138 6.14 -7.51 -3.33
CA GLY A 138 5.99 -6.75 -2.08
C GLY A 138 4.77 -7.19 -1.27
N LEU A 139 3.61 -7.30 -1.90
CA LEU A 139 2.36 -7.75 -1.25
C LEU A 139 2.49 -9.19 -0.71
N LYS A 140 3.16 -10.10 -1.46
CA LYS A 140 3.48 -11.47 -0.97
C LYS A 140 4.40 -11.43 0.23
N ALA A 141 5.39 -10.53 0.25
CA ALA A 141 6.31 -10.36 1.39
C ALA A 141 5.55 -9.92 2.64
N ASP A 142 4.65 -8.94 2.50
CA ASP A 142 3.83 -8.42 3.59
C ASP A 142 2.87 -9.48 4.13
N TYR A 143 2.17 -10.20 3.26
CA TYR A 143 1.27 -11.29 3.69
C TYR A 143 2.03 -12.37 4.46
N ALA A 144 3.15 -12.84 3.90
CA ALA A 144 3.97 -13.88 4.52
C ALA A 144 4.56 -13.42 5.87
N GLY A 145 5.06 -12.18 5.96
CA GLY A 145 5.69 -11.65 7.17
C GLY A 145 4.69 -11.24 8.25
N LEU A 146 3.67 -10.47 7.89
CA LEU A 146 2.77 -9.83 8.84
C LEU A 146 1.62 -10.75 9.28
N ILE A 147 1.06 -11.56 8.39
CA ILE A 147 -0.05 -12.46 8.69
C ILE A 147 0.44 -13.87 9.06
N GLU A 148 1.22 -14.48 8.16
CA GLU A 148 1.60 -15.90 8.30
C GLU A 148 2.80 -16.13 9.21
N LYS A 149 3.58 -15.08 9.54
CA LYS A 149 4.85 -15.16 10.29
C LYS A 149 5.91 -16.08 9.62
N ARG A 150 5.87 -16.14 8.29
CA ARG A 150 6.82 -16.90 7.46
C ARG A 150 7.98 -16.00 7.04
N ASN A 151 8.84 -15.66 7.99
CA ASN A 151 9.90 -14.67 7.79
C ASN A 151 10.88 -15.01 6.65
N VAL A 152 11.18 -16.29 6.43
CA VAL A 152 12.07 -16.72 5.33
C VAL A 152 11.40 -16.47 3.97
N ALA A 153 10.10 -16.80 3.85
CA ALA A 153 9.35 -16.51 2.64
C ALA A 153 9.19 -15.00 2.40
N SER A 154 8.90 -14.23 3.45
CA SER A 154 8.85 -12.77 3.39
C SER A 154 10.17 -12.18 2.88
N LEU A 155 11.31 -12.64 3.39
CA LEU A 155 12.63 -12.19 2.93
C LEU A 155 12.89 -12.58 1.46
N HIS A 156 12.46 -13.77 1.04
CA HIS A 156 12.55 -14.19 -0.36
C HIS A 156 11.78 -13.25 -1.29
N TYR A 157 10.51 -12.98 -0.97
CA TYR A 157 9.67 -12.06 -1.76
C TYR A 157 10.18 -10.61 -1.72
N THR A 158 10.75 -10.17 -0.58
CA THR A 158 11.40 -8.84 -0.50
C THR A 158 12.58 -8.72 -1.47
N LYS A 159 13.41 -9.77 -1.59
CA LYS A 159 14.50 -9.81 -2.58
C LYS A 159 13.97 -9.76 -4.00
N GLU A 160 12.92 -10.50 -4.28
CA GLU A 160 12.27 -10.55 -5.60
C GLU A 160 11.69 -9.18 -5.97
N ALA A 161 10.96 -8.53 -5.04
CA ALA A 161 10.46 -7.16 -5.23
C ALA A 161 11.60 -6.17 -5.53
N THR A 162 12.71 -6.27 -4.78
CA THR A 162 13.89 -5.43 -5.01
C THR A 162 14.52 -5.69 -6.38
N ALA A 163 14.55 -6.94 -6.84
CA ALA A 163 15.10 -7.28 -8.16
C ALA A 163 14.25 -6.69 -9.30
N TRP A 164 12.91 -6.79 -9.21
CA TRP A 164 12.01 -6.17 -10.18
C TRP A 164 12.08 -4.65 -10.15
N ALA A 165 12.13 -4.04 -8.97
CA ALA A 165 12.31 -2.60 -8.81
C ALA A 165 13.60 -2.09 -9.47
N ASN A 166 14.71 -2.80 -9.29
CA ASN A 166 15.97 -2.45 -9.93
C ASN A 166 15.91 -2.56 -11.47
N GLN A 167 15.22 -3.57 -12.01
CA GLN A 167 14.98 -3.68 -13.45
C GLN A 167 14.13 -2.50 -13.94
N LEU A 168 13.07 -2.14 -13.21
CA LEU A 168 12.23 -1.00 -13.55
C LEU A 168 13.02 0.31 -13.54
N LEU A 169 13.83 0.56 -12.51
CA LEU A 169 14.68 1.76 -12.43
C LEU A 169 15.79 1.81 -13.49
N ALA A 170 16.23 0.66 -14.00
CA ALA A 170 17.16 0.61 -15.14
C ALA A 170 16.48 1.02 -16.46
N VAL A 171 15.16 0.81 -16.58
CA VAL A 171 14.35 1.20 -17.75
C VAL A 171 13.85 2.64 -17.61
N ASP A 172 13.39 3.00 -16.42
CA ASP A 172 12.81 4.30 -16.10
C ASP A 172 13.25 4.77 -14.71
N ARG A 173 14.21 5.70 -14.71
CA ARG A 173 14.77 6.27 -13.49
C ARG A 173 13.79 7.20 -12.75
N GLU A 174 12.71 7.62 -13.41
CA GLU A 174 11.69 8.52 -12.84
C GLU A 174 10.49 7.74 -12.29
N CYS A 175 10.51 6.42 -12.34
CA CYS A 175 9.51 5.60 -11.67
C CYS A 175 9.79 5.56 -10.15
N TYR A 176 9.44 6.66 -9.47
CA TYR A 176 9.74 6.83 -8.03
C TYR A 176 9.01 5.83 -7.14
N ASP A 177 7.91 5.24 -7.59
CA ASP A 177 7.22 4.16 -6.87
C ASP A 177 8.10 2.91 -6.69
N ALA A 178 9.03 2.66 -7.61
CA ALA A 178 9.95 1.52 -7.51
C ALA A 178 10.90 1.64 -6.30
N HIS A 179 11.23 2.87 -5.88
CA HIS A 179 12.07 3.10 -4.70
C HIS A 179 11.43 2.64 -3.39
N LEU A 180 10.10 2.42 -3.37
CA LEU A 180 9.45 1.83 -2.20
C LEU A 180 10.03 0.47 -1.84
N ALA A 181 10.13 -0.44 -2.82
CA ALA A 181 10.62 -1.81 -2.59
C ALA A 181 12.08 -1.84 -2.15
N THR A 182 12.95 -1.04 -2.79
CA THR A 182 14.36 -0.92 -2.41
C THR A 182 14.51 -0.25 -1.04
N GLY A 183 13.74 0.80 -0.77
CA GLY A 183 13.74 1.54 0.50
C GLY A 183 13.31 0.67 1.67
N VAL A 184 12.20 -0.06 1.55
CA VAL A 184 11.71 -1.00 2.57
C VAL A 184 12.75 -2.08 2.85
N SER A 185 13.31 -2.70 1.80
CA SER A 185 14.36 -3.72 1.92
C SER A 185 15.58 -3.20 2.69
N GLN A 186 16.10 -2.04 2.29
CA GLN A 186 17.25 -1.38 2.93
C GLN A 186 16.96 -1.03 4.39
N TYR A 187 15.79 -0.49 4.68
CA TYR A 187 15.41 -0.09 6.04
C TYR A 187 15.24 -1.30 6.96
N ILE A 188 14.46 -2.31 6.54
CA ILE A 188 14.18 -3.49 7.38
C ILE A 188 15.49 -4.24 7.69
N ILE A 189 16.28 -4.58 6.66
CA ILE A 189 17.52 -5.34 6.84
C ILE A 189 18.56 -4.49 7.58
N GLY A 190 18.66 -3.19 7.27
CA GLY A 190 19.55 -2.26 7.96
C GLY A 190 19.23 -2.06 9.44
N SER A 191 17.96 -2.24 9.84
CA SER A 191 17.46 -2.15 11.21
C SER A 191 17.63 -3.44 12.03
N MET A 192 17.98 -4.57 11.40
CA MET A 192 18.19 -5.85 12.10
C MET A 192 19.38 -5.77 13.08
N ALA A 193 19.30 -6.56 14.16
CA ALA A 193 20.41 -6.70 15.11
C ALA A 193 21.70 -7.14 14.39
N ALA A 194 22.85 -6.64 14.87
CA ALA A 194 24.14 -6.83 14.22
C ALA A 194 24.47 -8.31 13.85
N PRO A 195 24.21 -9.33 14.71
CA PRO A 195 24.49 -10.72 14.35
C PRO A 195 23.65 -11.21 13.17
N ILE A 196 22.36 -10.86 13.14
CA ILE A 196 21.44 -11.26 12.05
C ILE A 196 21.82 -10.53 10.76
N ARG A 197 22.09 -9.23 10.84
CA ARG A 197 22.56 -8.43 9.70
C ARG A 197 23.85 -8.97 9.11
N TRP A 198 24.79 -9.46 9.94
CA TRP A 198 26.02 -10.10 9.48
C TRP A 198 25.74 -11.39 8.71
N LEU A 199 24.82 -12.25 9.19
CA LEU A 199 24.41 -13.47 8.47
C LEU A 199 23.77 -13.15 7.12
N VAL A 200 22.89 -12.13 7.07
CA VAL A 200 22.25 -11.69 5.83
C VAL A 200 23.30 -11.14 4.84
N ARG A 201 24.33 -10.44 5.35
CA ARG A 201 25.46 -9.94 4.55
C ARG A 201 26.30 -11.07 3.95
N LEU A 202 26.52 -12.17 4.67
CA LEU A 202 27.19 -13.37 4.13
C LEU A 202 26.39 -13.98 2.97
N GLY A 203 25.07 -13.82 2.96
CA GLY A 203 24.19 -14.17 1.85
C GLY A 203 24.21 -13.15 0.69
N GLY A 204 25.16 -12.20 0.67
CA GLY A 204 25.34 -11.23 -0.41
C GLY A 204 24.42 -10.01 -0.34
N ILE A 205 23.68 -9.80 0.77
CA ILE A 205 22.80 -8.65 0.95
C ILE A 205 23.50 -7.62 1.84
N SER A 206 23.80 -6.46 1.27
CA SER A 206 24.21 -5.27 2.02
C SER A 206 23.03 -4.32 2.12
N ALA A 207 22.70 -3.87 3.33
CA ALA A 207 21.62 -2.93 3.55
C ALA A 207 22.05 -1.83 4.52
N ASP A 208 21.56 -0.62 4.23
CA ASP A 208 21.80 0.60 4.98
C ASP A 208 20.47 1.24 5.33
N LYS A 209 20.22 1.38 6.63
CA LYS A 209 18.98 1.96 7.16
C LYS A 209 18.77 3.41 6.68
N GLN A 210 19.82 4.22 6.64
CA GLN A 210 19.73 5.62 6.21
C GLN A 210 19.43 5.72 4.72
N LYS A 211 20.04 4.86 3.91
CA LYS A 211 19.71 4.74 2.49
C LYS A 211 18.24 4.32 2.31
N GLY A 212 17.75 3.38 3.13
CA GLY A 212 16.35 2.96 3.11
C GLY A 212 15.40 4.14 3.38
N ILE A 213 15.69 4.95 4.40
CA ILE A 213 14.90 6.16 4.71
C ILE A 213 14.95 7.14 3.52
N ALA A 214 16.12 7.38 2.91
CA ALA A 214 16.24 8.30 1.80
C ALA A 214 15.44 7.84 0.56
N GLU A 215 15.42 6.54 0.24
CA GLU A 215 14.62 5.99 -0.85
C GLU A 215 13.12 6.06 -0.56
N LEU A 216 12.70 5.81 0.69
CA LEU A 216 11.31 6.01 1.10
C LEU A 216 10.90 7.49 1.02
N GLN A 217 11.78 8.43 1.37
CA GLN A 217 11.54 9.87 1.21
C GLN A 217 11.35 10.22 -0.26
N LEU A 218 12.17 9.67 -1.15
CA LEU A 218 12.05 9.91 -2.59
C LEU A 218 10.70 9.42 -3.13
N THR A 219 10.24 8.23 -2.70
CA THR A 219 8.89 7.77 -3.05
C THR A 219 7.80 8.65 -2.43
N ALA A 220 7.95 9.07 -1.17
CA ALA A 220 6.98 9.90 -0.47
C ALA A 220 6.76 11.28 -1.14
N GLU A 221 7.82 11.83 -1.72
CA GLU A 221 7.84 13.16 -2.36
C GLU A 221 7.46 13.12 -3.83
N ARG A 222 7.82 12.06 -4.55
CA ARG A 222 7.77 12.00 -6.02
C ARG A 222 7.08 10.76 -6.58
N GLY A 223 6.72 9.79 -5.76
CA GLY A 223 5.97 8.60 -6.17
C GLY A 223 4.56 8.97 -6.67
N HIS A 224 4.02 8.15 -7.53
CA HIS A 224 2.69 8.36 -8.10
C HIS A 224 1.63 7.64 -7.25
N TYR A 225 1.60 6.31 -7.31
CA TYR A 225 0.60 5.51 -6.58
C TYR A 225 0.98 5.24 -5.13
N LEU A 226 2.27 5.11 -4.86
CA LEU A 226 2.78 4.62 -3.58
C LEU A 226 3.32 5.72 -2.64
N ALA A 227 3.23 7.00 -3.05
CA ALA A 227 3.65 8.12 -2.21
C ALA A 227 2.95 8.15 -0.85
N PRO A 228 1.61 7.95 -0.73
CA PRO A 228 0.97 7.89 0.59
C PRO A 228 1.46 6.70 1.42
N PHE A 229 1.67 5.54 0.81
CA PHE A 229 2.18 4.37 1.52
C PHE A 229 3.62 4.58 2.02
N ALA A 230 4.47 5.21 1.21
CA ALA A 230 5.82 5.59 1.64
C ALA A 230 5.80 6.56 2.83
N ARG A 231 4.86 7.53 2.87
CA ARG A 231 4.67 8.43 4.03
C ARG A 231 4.23 7.67 5.28
N ILE A 232 3.37 6.66 5.15
CA ILE A 232 2.98 5.77 6.26
C ILE A 232 4.20 5.03 6.80
N LEU A 233 4.98 4.40 5.93
CA LEU A 233 6.18 3.66 6.32
C LEU A 233 7.25 4.57 6.94
N LEU A 234 7.43 5.78 6.42
CA LEU A 234 8.32 6.78 7.02
C LEU A 234 7.83 7.22 8.40
N ALA A 235 6.53 7.43 8.59
CA ALA A 235 5.98 7.77 9.91
C ALA A 235 6.29 6.65 10.91
N ILE A 236 6.10 5.39 10.54
CA ILE A 236 6.47 4.23 11.36
C ILE A 236 7.98 4.22 11.64
N ALA A 237 8.82 4.43 10.62
CA ALA A 237 10.26 4.49 10.77
C ALA A 237 10.67 5.58 11.74
N TYR A 238 10.12 6.79 11.62
CA TYR A 238 10.42 7.91 12.53
C TYR A 238 9.95 7.65 13.97
N VAL A 239 8.80 7.00 14.17
CA VAL A 239 8.37 6.57 15.51
C VAL A 239 9.43 5.64 16.15
N ARG A 240 9.91 4.64 15.39
CA ARG A 240 10.96 3.71 15.84
C ARG A 240 12.29 4.39 16.13
N GLU A 241 12.64 5.41 15.35
CA GLU A 241 13.84 6.24 15.56
C GLU A 241 13.64 7.33 16.63
N LYS A 242 12.48 7.35 17.29
CA LYS A 242 12.10 8.36 18.33
C LYS A 242 12.00 9.79 17.80
N ASP A 243 11.84 9.97 16.50
CA ASP A 243 11.61 11.26 15.85
C ASP A 243 10.09 11.51 15.66
N LYS A 244 9.41 11.71 16.80
CA LYS A 244 7.97 11.98 16.82
C LYS A 244 7.55 13.21 16.03
N PRO A 245 8.30 14.33 16.01
CA PRO A 245 7.89 15.49 15.22
C PRO A 245 7.75 15.20 13.73
N ARG A 246 8.73 14.49 13.13
CA ARG A 246 8.63 14.09 11.72
C ARG A 246 7.52 13.10 11.47
N ALA A 247 7.33 12.09 12.32
CA ALA A 247 6.23 11.14 12.20
C ALA A 247 4.88 11.88 12.22
N ARG A 248 4.69 12.81 13.18
CA ARG A 248 3.46 13.60 13.31
C ARG A 248 3.17 14.47 12.09
N THR A 249 4.20 15.11 11.52
CA THR A 249 4.05 15.91 10.31
C THR A 249 3.52 15.07 9.14
N LEU A 250 4.05 13.87 8.94
CA LEU A 250 3.59 12.96 7.89
C LEU A 250 2.16 12.48 8.13
N LEU A 251 1.81 12.11 9.37
CA LEU A 251 0.46 11.67 9.70
C LEU A 251 -0.59 12.78 9.54
N ILE A 252 -0.25 14.04 9.83
CA ILE A 252 -1.11 15.19 9.58
C ILE A 252 -1.35 15.34 8.08
N SER A 253 -0.31 15.28 7.26
CA SER A 253 -0.46 15.39 5.81
C SER A 253 -1.33 14.26 5.23
N LEU A 254 -1.20 13.03 5.74
CA LEU A 254 -2.02 11.89 5.34
C LEU A 254 -3.48 12.04 5.78
N ARG A 255 -3.73 12.52 7.01
CA ARG A 255 -5.09 12.79 7.49
C ARG A 255 -5.80 13.84 6.63
N ASP A 256 -5.09 14.90 6.27
CA ASP A 256 -5.66 16.00 5.50
C ASP A 256 -5.95 15.59 4.04
N GLU A 257 -5.15 14.68 3.48
CA GLU A 257 -5.34 14.12 2.14
C GLU A 257 -6.40 13.00 2.10
N PHE A 258 -6.47 12.18 3.17
CA PHE A 258 -7.39 11.03 3.27
C PHE A 258 -8.29 11.14 4.52
N PRO A 259 -9.23 12.11 4.53
CA PRO A 259 -10.00 12.47 5.73
C PRO A 259 -10.99 11.38 6.18
N GLN A 260 -11.31 10.40 5.33
CA GLN A 260 -12.20 9.29 5.70
C GLN A 260 -11.45 8.16 6.41
N ASN A 261 -10.10 8.20 6.46
CA ASN A 261 -9.30 7.23 7.18
C ASN A 261 -9.10 7.67 8.64
N PRO A 262 -9.79 7.06 9.62
CA PRO A 262 -9.70 7.45 11.01
C PRO A 262 -8.36 7.10 11.66
N LEU A 263 -7.59 6.18 11.08
CA LEU A 263 -6.34 5.66 11.66
C LEU A 263 -5.30 6.79 11.81
N PHE A 264 -5.22 7.71 10.87
CA PHE A 264 -4.25 8.81 10.96
C PHE A 264 -4.52 9.73 12.16
N THR A 265 -5.80 10.03 12.44
CA THR A 265 -6.18 10.82 13.62
C THR A 265 -5.89 10.06 14.91
N GLN A 266 -6.15 8.75 14.94
CA GLN A 266 -5.86 7.90 16.09
C GLN A 266 -4.35 7.86 16.38
N GLU A 267 -3.53 7.69 15.33
CA GLU A 267 -2.08 7.63 15.49
C GLU A 267 -1.46 8.97 15.92
N ILE A 268 -1.99 10.10 15.45
CA ILE A 268 -1.58 11.42 15.95
C ILE A 268 -1.87 11.53 17.44
N ALA A 269 -3.08 11.13 17.87
CA ALA A 269 -3.44 11.15 19.29
C ALA A 269 -2.55 10.24 20.14
N HIS A 270 -2.19 9.05 19.65
CA HIS A 270 -1.24 8.15 20.32
C HIS A 270 0.15 8.78 20.48
N LEU A 271 0.67 9.44 19.43
CA LEU A 271 1.95 10.14 19.52
C LEU A 271 1.94 11.27 20.53
N ASP A 272 0.82 12.00 20.64
CA ASP A 272 0.68 13.13 21.56
C ASP A 272 0.56 12.67 23.02
N THR A 273 0.03 11.47 23.29
CA THR A 273 -0.15 10.92 24.65
C THR A 273 1.09 10.19 25.20
N GLN A 274 1.99 9.71 24.34
CA GLN A 274 3.20 9.03 24.80
C GLN A 274 4.22 10.06 25.36
N PRO A 275 4.67 9.95 26.63
CA PRO A 275 5.66 10.87 27.17
C PRO A 275 6.94 10.83 26.33
N LEU A 276 7.55 12.00 26.11
CA LEU A 276 8.90 12.09 25.55
C LEU A 276 9.82 11.31 26.50
N SER A 277 10.24 10.12 26.10
CA SER A 277 11.22 9.34 26.87
C SER A 277 12.62 9.97 26.72
N GLY A 278 12.84 11.03 27.47
CA GLY A 278 14.07 11.81 27.43
C GLY A 278 14.20 12.69 28.67
N ASN A 279 14.27 12.06 29.85
CA ASN A 279 15.07 12.50 31.01
C ASN A 279 14.81 11.50 32.14
N ARG A 280 15.63 10.48 32.26
CA ARG A 280 15.98 9.96 33.57
C ARG A 280 17.36 10.50 33.89
N PRO A 281 17.49 11.19 35.04
CA PRO A 281 18.77 11.71 35.53
C PRO A 281 19.77 10.59 35.78
#